data_344512e44052f6ee41c81a19e36bbbf8
#
_entry.id   344512e44052f6ee41c81a19e36bbbf8
#
_cell.length_a   1.000
_cell.length_b   1.000
_cell.length_c   1.000
_cell.angle_alpha   90.00
_cell.angle_beta   90.00
_cell.angle_gamma   90.00
#
_symmetry.space_group_name_H-M   'P 1'
#
loop_
_entity.id
_entity.type
_entity.pdbx_description
1 polymer ?
#
loop_
_entity_poly.entity_id
_entity_poly.type
_entity_poly.pdbx_seq_one_letter_code
_entity_poly.pdbx_strand_id
1 'polypeptide(L)'
;VQFPSSELTAHMSVFPSKTYKKGHRHGPAFVIVIPFGEGYSVMWPEGKDKVTVPWHEGSIFVPPNRWFHQHFNVGGDPARYLALHPLPQFRGTGELIADRERDQIEYPSEDPAVRAHFEQELAKRGMKSEMPEIAYHDPKWEWDYEGTALDP
;
A
#
# COMPACT_ATOMS: atom_id res chain seq x y z
N VAL A 1 -15.69 -5.54 4.08
CA VAL A 1 -16.65 -6.47 4.68
C VAL A 1 -16.78 -6.18 6.15
N GLN A 2 -18.00 -6.00 6.63
CA GLN A 2 -18.31 -5.98 8.06
C GLN A 2 -18.77 -7.36 8.50
N PHE A 3 -18.24 -7.83 9.62
CA PHE A 3 -18.67 -9.09 10.21
C PHE A 3 -19.80 -8.83 11.20
N PRO A 4 -20.99 -9.43 11.04
CA PRO A 4 -22.10 -9.25 11.97
C PRO A 4 -21.70 -9.59 13.40
N SER A 5 -22.15 -8.76 14.36
CA SER A 5 -21.85 -8.93 15.79
C SER A 5 -20.35 -8.99 16.13
N SER A 6 -19.51 -8.36 15.32
CA SER A 6 -18.07 -8.30 15.53
C SER A 6 -17.59 -6.84 15.52
N GLU A 7 -16.54 -6.57 16.25
CA GLU A 7 -15.81 -5.30 16.23
C GLU A 7 -14.69 -5.29 15.16
N LEU A 8 -14.71 -6.23 14.24
CA LEU A 8 -13.76 -6.34 13.15
C LEU A 8 -14.41 -6.02 11.81
N THR A 9 -13.63 -5.40 10.95
CA THR A 9 -13.89 -5.28 9.52
C THR A 9 -12.73 -5.86 8.73
N ALA A 10 -12.96 -6.18 7.48
CA ALA A 10 -11.90 -6.62 6.59
C ALA A 10 -12.06 -6.03 5.20
N HIS A 11 -10.96 -5.82 4.51
CA HIS A 11 -10.96 -5.61 3.07
C HIS A 11 -9.84 -6.41 2.41
N MET A 12 -10.09 -6.84 1.19
CA MET A 12 -9.08 -7.42 0.32
C MET A 12 -8.60 -6.31 -0.64
N SER A 13 -7.31 -6.11 -0.69
CA SER A 13 -6.70 -5.22 -1.67
C SER A 13 -5.89 -6.05 -2.65
N VAL A 14 -6.05 -5.74 -3.93
CA VAL A 14 -5.28 -6.33 -5.02
C VAL A 14 -4.56 -5.20 -5.72
N PHE A 15 -3.30 -5.41 -6.10
CA PHE A 15 -2.56 -4.43 -6.87
C PHE A 15 -1.64 -5.12 -7.89
N PRO A 16 -1.46 -4.49 -9.06
CA PRO A 16 -0.75 -5.11 -10.17
C PRO A 16 0.69 -5.50 -9.84
N SER A 17 1.23 -6.45 -10.58
CA SER A 17 2.65 -6.81 -10.50
C SER A 17 3.53 -5.60 -10.81
N LYS A 18 4.69 -5.55 -10.19
CA LYS A 18 5.72 -4.53 -10.47
C LYS A 18 5.22 -3.09 -10.29
N THR A 19 4.28 -2.91 -9.36
CA THR A 19 3.74 -1.61 -8.96
C THR A 19 3.78 -1.43 -7.45
N TYR A 20 3.50 -0.22 -7.00
CA TYR A 20 3.40 0.06 -5.56
C TYR A 20 2.34 1.13 -5.27
N LYS A 21 1.91 1.16 -4.02
CA LYS A 21 0.86 2.07 -3.55
C LYS A 21 1.43 3.38 -3.02
N LYS A 22 0.62 4.43 -3.03
CA LYS A 22 0.95 5.71 -2.37
C LYS A 22 1.22 5.47 -0.88
N GLY A 23 2.20 6.16 -0.35
CA GLY A 23 2.46 6.17 1.10
C GLY A 23 1.31 6.85 1.81
N HIS A 24 0.78 6.23 2.86
CA HIS A 24 -0.30 6.80 3.65
C HIS A 24 -0.24 6.31 5.09
N ARG A 25 -0.98 6.97 5.97
CA ARG A 25 -1.12 6.56 7.36
C ARG A 25 -2.56 6.68 7.82
N HIS A 26 -2.94 5.82 8.72
CA HIS A 26 -4.21 5.87 9.43
C HIS A 26 -4.10 5.17 10.80
N GLY A 27 -5.12 5.28 11.59
CA GLY A 27 -5.33 4.51 12.83
C GLY A 27 -6.70 3.86 12.81
N PRO A 28 -6.93 2.91 13.70
CA PRO A 28 -5.96 2.19 14.53
C PRO A 28 -5.04 1.25 13.74
N ALA A 29 -4.06 0.62 14.42
CA ALA A 29 -3.25 -0.44 13.81
C ALA A 29 -4.13 -1.60 13.34
N PHE A 30 -3.70 -2.30 12.31
CA PHE A 30 -4.45 -3.38 11.67
C PHE A 30 -3.52 -4.53 11.27
N VAL A 31 -4.08 -5.71 11.14
CA VAL A 31 -3.32 -6.90 10.72
C VAL A 31 -3.40 -7.04 9.20
N ILE A 32 -2.26 -7.20 8.56
CA ILE A 32 -2.15 -7.57 7.15
C ILE A 32 -1.76 -9.04 7.05
N VAL A 33 -2.50 -9.78 6.26
CA VAL A 33 -2.18 -11.14 5.82
C VAL A 33 -1.96 -11.09 4.31
N ILE A 34 -0.93 -11.76 3.81
CA ILE A 34 -0.63 -11.88 2.38
C ILE A 34 -1.11 -13.24 1.87
N PRO A 35 -2.29 -13.34 1.25
CA PRO A 35 -2.77 -14.60 0.68
C PRO A 35 -2.04 -14.98 -0.60
N PHE A 36 -1.49 -14.00 -1.33
CA PHE A 36 -0.81 -14.23 -2.61
C PHE A 36 0.11 -13.07 -2.97
N GLY A 37 1.27 -13.39 -3.53
CA GLY A 37 2.26 -12.43 -4.03
C GLY A 37 3.51 -12.32 -3.16
N GLU A 38 4.45 -11.53 -3.64
CA GLU A 38 5.70 -11.23 -2.94
C GLU A 38 6.08 -9.76 -3.08
N GLY A 39 6.71 -9.21 -2.05
CA GLY A 39 7.12 -7.83 -2.06
C GLY A 39 7.71 -7.37 -0.73
N TYR A 40 7.56 -6.10 -0.48
CA TYR A 40 7.94 -5.51 0.80
C TYR A 40 7.04 -4.32 1.15
N SER A 41 7.04 -3.96 2.40
CA SER A 41 6.43 -2.72 2.88
C SER A 41 7.48 -1.83 3.49
N VAL A 42 7.37 -0.54 3.26
CA VAL A 42 8.17 0.48 3.95
C VAL A 42 7.26 1.16 4.97
N MET A 43 7.72 1.23 6.21
CA MET A 43 6.94 1.80 7.32
C MET A 43 7.80 2.76 8.13
N TRP A 44 7.23 3.90 8.55
CA TRP A 44 7.97 4.88 9.34
C TRP A 44 7.06 5.81 10.14
N PRO A 45 7.44 6.21 11.35
CA PRO A 45 6.82 7.33 12.02
C PRO A 45 7.28 8.64 11.37
N GLU A 46 6.45 9.66 11.38
CA GLU A 46 6.79 10.96 10.81
C GLU A 46 8.12 11.51 11.35
N GLY A 47 9.00 11.95 10.45
CA GLY A 47 10.31 12.50 10.79
C GLY A 47 11.34 11.48 11.30
N LYS A 48 11.11 10.18 11.11
CA LYS A 48 12.03 9.10 11.50
C LYS A 48 12.44 8.24 10.31
N ASP A 49 13.43 7.39 10.55
CA ASP A 49 13.94 6.46 9.56
C ASP A 49 12.88 5.46 9.12
N LYS A 50 12.95 5.08 7.84
CA LYS A 50 12.09 4.08 7.22
C LYS A 50 12.57 2.66 7.55
N VAL A 51 11.63 1.76 7.86
CA VAL A 51 11.88 0.34 8.07
C VAL A 51 11.28 -0.44 6.90
N THR A 52 12.07 -1.31 6.28
CA THR A 52 11.63 -2.21 5.22
C THR A 52 11.30 -3.58 5.78
N VAL A 53 10.11 -4.08 5.50
CA VAL A 53 9.62 -5.39 5.93
C VAL A 53 9.28 -6.19 4.68
N PRO A 54 10.07 -7.21 4.34
CA PRO A 54 9.77 -8.10 3.22
C PRO A 54 8.58 -8.99 3.57
N TRP A 55 7.80 -9.36 2.55
CA TRP A 55 6.68 -10.28 2.69
C TRP A 55 6.52 -11.17 1.46
N HIS A 56 5.91 -12.31 1.66
CA HIS A 56 5.54 -13.30 0.67
C HIS A 56 4.19 -13.94 1.06
N GLU A 57 3.70 -14.85 0.25
CA GLU A 57 2.49 -15.64 0.57
C GLU A 57 2.59 -16.26 1.98
N GLY A 58 1.54 -16.11 2.76
CA GLY A 58 1.47 -16.53 4.16
C GLY A 58 2.07 -15.56 5.17
N SER A 59 2.71 -14.46 4.75
CA SER A 59 3.21 -13.46 5.68
C SER A 59 2.09 -12.75 6.43
N ILE A 60 2.34 -12.44 7.69
CA ILE A 60 1.45 -11.66 8.56
C ILE A 60 2.30 -10.57 9.23
N PHE A 61 1.83 -9.32 9.15
CA PHE A 61 2.48 -8.20 9.83
C PHE A 61 1.49 -7.11 10.19
N VAL A 62 1.92 -6.19 11.05
CA VAL A 62 1.09 -5.09 11.56
C VAL A 62 1.80 -3.76 11.30
N PRO A 63 1.31 -2.91 10.40
CA PRO A 63 1.74 -1.53 10.35
C PRO A 63 1.40 -0.84 11.68
N PRO A 64 2.38 -0.23 12.36
CA PRO A 64 2.12 0.41 13.65
C PRO A 64 1.11 1.55 13.53
N ASN A 65 0.36 1.79 14.60
CA ASN A 65 -0.67 2.83 14.64
C ASN A 65 -0.12 4.20 14.19
N ARG A 66 -0.76 4.79 13.16
CA ARG A 66 -0.43 6.10 12.58
C ARG A 66 0.98 6.24 12.00
N TRP A 67 1.70 5.18 11.79
CA TRP A 67 2.90 5.21 10.97
C TRP A 67 2.52 5.32 9.50
N PHE A 68 3.28 6.08 8.73
CA PHE A 68 3.23 5.96 7.28
C PHE A 68 3.61 4.55 6.88
N HIS A 69 2.91 4.02 5.90
CA HIS A 69 3.20 2.71 5.32
C HIS A 69 2.92 2.73 3.82
N GLN A 70 3.69 1.93 3.10
CA GLN A 70 3.65 1.84 1.65
C GLN A 70 3.97 0.40 1.25
N HIS A 71 3.25 -0.15 0.27
CA HIS A 71 3.36 -1.55 -0.12
C HIS A 71 3.82 -1.66 -1.57
N PHE A 72 4.81 -2.53 -1.81
CA PHE A 72 5.52 -2.69 -3.07
C PHE A 72 5.41 -4.14 -3.54
N ASN A 73 4.80 -4.37 -4.70
CA ASN A 73 4.77 -5.68 -5.33
C ASN A 73 5.98 -5.83 -6.25
N VAL A 74 6.91 -6.71 -5.90
CA VAL A 74 8.09 -7.03 -6.70
C VAL A 74 8.00 -8.40 -7.38
N GLY A 75 6.83 -9.03 -7.31
CA GLY A 75 6.51 -10.28 -7.98
C GLY A 75 6.07 -10.08 -9.43
N GLY A 76 6.06 -11.18 -10.19
CA GLY A 76 5.57 -11.23 -11.56
C GLY A 76 4.05 -11.25 -11.68
N ASP A 77 3.32 -11.48 -10.58
CA ASP A 77 1.87 -11.59 -10.51
C ASP A 77 1.26 -10.50 -9.63
N PRO A 78 -0.05 -10.19 -9.80
CA PRO A 78 -0.75 -9.29 -8.90
C PRO A 78 -0.69 -9.77 -7.45
N ALA A 79 -0.34 -8.90 -6.53
CA ALA A 79 -0.32 -9.22 -5.11
C ALA A 79 -1.68 -8.94 -4.46
N ARG A 80 -1.99 -9.71 -3.42
CA ARG A 80 -3.18 -9.53 -2.60
C ARG A 80 -2.79 -9.39 -1.14
N TYR A 81 -3.45 -8.48 -0.43
CA TYR A 81 -3.43 -8.51 1.02
C TYR A 81 -4.83 -8.41 1.61
N LEU A 82 -5.06 -9.19 2.64
CA LEU A 82 -6.24 -9.10 3.49
C LEU A 82 -5.88 -8.23 4.69
N ALA A 83 -6.57 -7.13 4.86
CA ALA A 83 -6.42 -6.26 6.01
C ALA A 83 -7.59 -6.45 6.97
N LEU A 84 -7.27 -6.77 8.22
CA LEU A 84 -8.22 -6.94 9.32
C LEU A 84 -8.11 -5.75 10.26
N HIS A 85 -9.19 -5.04 10.44
CA HIS A 85 -9.23 -3.79 11.17
C HIS A 85 -10.22 -3.82 12.32
N PRO A 86 -9.87 -3.27 13.50
CA PRO A 86 -10.87 -3.02 14.53
C PRO A 86 -11.82 -1.89 14.14
N LEU A 87 -13.04 -1.90 14.64
CA LEU A 87 -13.98 -0.79 14.50
C LEU A 87 -13.68 0.32 15.52
N PRO A 88 -13.92 1.59 15.21
CA PRO A 88 -14.36 2.22 13.97
C PRO A 88 -13.16 2.58 13.10
N GLN A 89 -13.05 1.95 11.95
CA GLN A 89 -11.78 2.02 11.28
C GLN A 89 -11.70 2.94 10.08
N PHE A 90 -12.74 3.17 9.38
CA PHE A 90 -12.71 3.88 8.11
C PHE A 90 -13.03 5.37 8.21
N ARG A 91 -12.63 6.00 9.27
CA ARG A 91 -12.75 7.45 9.33
C ARG A 91 -11.36 8.04 9.27
N GLY A 92 -10.96 8.50 8.10
CA GLY A 92 -9.84 9.38 8.11
C GLY A 92 -8.80 9.32 7.03
N THR A 93 -8.79 8.39 6.12
CA THR A 93 -8.00 8.59 4.91
C THR A 93 -8.93 8.93 3.77
N GLY A 94 -9.14 10.21 3.52
CA GLY A 94 -9.74 10.65 2.28
C GLY A 94 -11.19 11.11 2.30
N GLU A 95 -11.86 11.18 3.43
CA GLU A 95 -13.18 11.82 3.51
C GLU A 95 -13.09 13.34 3.39
N LEU A 96 -11.99 13.93 3.90
CA LEU A 96 -11.71 15.35 3.74
C LEU A 96 -10.39 15.55 2.98
N ILE A 97 -10.37 16.50 2.06
CA ILE A 97 -9.16 16.88 1.29
C ILE A 97 -7.99 17.17 2.23
N ALA A 98 -8.23 17.90 3.32
CA ALA A 98 -7.23 18.23 4.34
C ALA A 98 -6.62 17.00 5.03
N ASP A 99 -7.39 15.93 5.24
CA ASP A 99 -6.88 14.68 5.81
C ASP A 99 -6.03 13.92 4.80
N ARG A 100 -6.39 13.97 3.53
CA ARG A 100 -5.60 13.37 2.46
C ARG A 100 -4.25 14.05 2.32
N GLU A 101 -4.18 15.38 2.30
CA GLU A 101 -2.93 16.14 2.25
C GLU A 101 -1.99 15.85 3.43
N ARG A 102 -2.55 15.62 4.60
CA ARG A 102 -1.78 15.31 5.82
C ARG A 102 -1.36 13.85 5.91
N ASP A 103 -2.20 12.94 5.50
CA ASP A 103 -2.09 11.50 5.81
C ASP A 103 -1.77 10.64 4.57
N GLN A 104 -1.63 11.24 3.38
CA GLN A 104 -1.21 10.57 2.15
C GLN A 104 -0.07 11.33 1.45
N ILE A 105 0.84 10.60 0.86
CA ILE A 105 1.96 11.13 0.09
C ILE A 105 1.72 10.78 -1.38
N GLU A 106 1.53 11.80 -2.20
CA GLU A 106 1.39 11.63 -3.64
C GLU A 106 2.72 11.26 -4.28
N TYR A 107 2.71 10.44 -5.34
CA TYR A 107 3.94 9.98 -6.00
C TYR A 107 4.92 11.11 -6.40
N PRO A 108 4.46 12.27 -6.92
CA PRO A 108 5.38 13.38 -7.21
C PRO A 108 6.02 14.00 -5.97
N SER A 109 5.45 13.78 -4.79
CA SER A 109 5.90 14.33 -3.50
C SER A 109 6.67 13.33 -2.65
N GLU A 110 6.80 12.07 -3.11
CA GLU A 110 7.54 11.08 -2.35
C GLU A 110 9.06 11.31 -2.44
N ASP A 111 9.78 10.82 -1.44
CA ASP A 111 11.24 10.79 -1.45
C ASP A 111 11.74 9.98 -2.68
N PRO A 112 12.55 10.57 -3.57
CA PRO A 112 13.04 9.87 -4.77
C PRO A 112 13.76 8.55 -4.47
N ALA A 113 14.29 8.37 -3.27
CA ALA A 113 14.91 7.13 -2.84
C ALA A 113 13.91 5.96 -2.79
N VAL A 114 12.62 6.23 -2.63
CA VAL A 114 11.56 5.21 -2.61
C VAL A 114 11.45 4.55 -3.99
N ARG A 115 11.29 5.36 -5.03
CA ARG A 115 11.26 4.88 -6.42
C ARG A 115 12.55 4.16 -6.79
N ALA A 116 13.70 4.77 -6.48
CA ALA A 116 15.00 4.18 -6.80
C ALA A 116 15.19 2.80 -6.13
N HIS A 117 14.79 2.66 -4.88
CA HIS A 117 14.83 1.38 -4.18
C HIS A 117 13.92 0.34 -4.83
N PHE A 118 12.69 0.72 -5.19
CA PHE A 118 11.76 -0.17 -5.85
C PHE A 118 12.29 -0.67 -7.21
N GLU A 119 12.79 0.23 -8.04
CA GLU A 119 13.37 -0.12 -9.33
C GLU A 119 14.61 -1.03 -9.18
N GLN A 120 15.42 -0.79 -8.13
CA GLN A 120 16.57 -1.65 -7.81
C GLN A 120 16.14 -3.06 -7.40
N GLU A 121 15.08 -3.19 -6.58
CA GLU A 121 14.56 -4.49 -6.16
C GLU A 121 13.98 -5.29 -7.34
N LEU A 122 13.33 -4.63 -8.28
CA LEU A 122 12.87 -5.24 -9.52
C LEU A 122 14.04 -5.66 -10.42
N ALA A 123 15.06 -4.80 -10.56
CA ALA A 123 16.23 -5.09 -11.38
C ALA A 123 17.00 -6.34 -10.89
N LYS A 124 17.10 -6.56 -9.59
CA LYS A 124 17.68 -7.79 -9.00
C LYS A 124 16.95 -9.07 -9.45
N ARG A 125 15.70 -8.94 -9.85
CA ARG A 125 14.83 -10.02 -10.34
C ARG A 125 14.72 -10.07 -11.87
N GLY A 126 15.49 -9.23 -12.57
CA GLY A 126 15.43 -9.10 -14.03
C GLY A 126 14.14 -8.44 -14.54
N MET A 127 13.43 -7.71 -13.69
CA MET A 127 12.18 -7.06 -14.01
C MET A 127 12.32 -5.52 -14.04
N LYS A 128 11.29 -4.86 -14.58
CA LYS A 128 11.18 -3.40 -14.62
C LYS A 128 9.85 -2.96 -14.03
N SER A 129 9.80 -1.74 -13.51
CA SER A 129 8.58 -1.13 -13.01
C SER A 129 7.50 -1.03 -14.09
N GLU A 130 6.26 -1.31 -13.73
CA GLU A 130 5.05 -1.07 -14.52
C GLU A 130 4.27 0.15 -14.01
N MET A 131 4.85 0.91 -13.12
CA MET A 131 4.28 2.20 -12.74
C MET A 131 4.24 3.12 -13.94
N PRO A 132 3.08 3.72 -14.27
CA PRO A 132 2.99 4.67 -15.37
C PRO A 132 3.75 5.95 -15.02
N GLU A 133 4.54 6.45 -15.96
CA GLU A 133 5.39 7.64 -15.73
C GLU A 133 4.56 8.87 -15.33
N ILE A 134 3.33 8.99 -15.83
CA ILE A 134 2.42 10.08 -15.47
C ILE A 134 2.13 10.14 -13.96
N ALA A 135 2.16 9.01 -13.25
CA ALA A 135 1.95 8.98 -11.81
C ALA A 135 2.98 9.83 -11.05
N TYR A 136 4.19 9.95 -11.56
CA TYR A 136 5.26 10.72 -10.94
C TYR A 136 5.22 12.23 -11.26
N HIS A 137 4.31 12.65 -12.12
CA HIS A 137 4.22 14.04 -12.59
C HIS A 137 2.88 14.68 -12.29
N ASP A 138 1.83 13.89 -12.12
CA ASP A 138 0.49 14.38 -11.82
C ASP A 138 0.09 14.03 -10.38
N PRO A 139 0.00 15.02 -9.47
CA PRO A 139 -0.42 14.78 -8.09
C PRO A 139 -1.89 14.36 -7.97
N LYS A 140 -2.67 14.48 -9.03
CA LYS A 140 -4.06 14.02 -9.07
C LYS A 140 -4.23 12.66 -9.71
N TRP A 141 -3.14 12.06 -10.18
CA TRP A 141 -3.19 10.75 -10.80
C TRP A 141 -3.72 9.69 -9.82
N GLU A 142 -4.68 8.92 -10.29
CA GLU A 142 -5.27 7.79 -9.55
C GLU A 142 -5.24 6.54 -10.42
N TRP A 143 -5.21 5.38 -9.79
CA TRP A 143 -5.36 4.11 -10.49
C TRP A 143 -6.76 4.02 -11.12
N ASP A 144 -6.80 3.69 -12.39
CA ASP A 144 -8.04 3.31 -13.06
C ASP A 144 -8.32 1.83 -12.79
N TYR A 145 -9.28 1.57 -11.93
CA TYR A 145 -9.71 0.21 -11.58
C TYR A 145 -10.87 -0.30 -12.46
N GLU A 146 -11.49 0.54 -13.30
CA GLU A 146 -12.64 0.17 -14.13
C GLU A 146 -12.25 -0.77 -15.29
N GLY A 147 -10.98 -0.79 -15.70
CA GLY A 147 -10.47 -1.66 -16.75
C GLY A 147 -9.79 -2.94 -16.28
N THR A 148 -9.60 -3.14 -14.99
CA THR A 148 -9.03 -4.37 -14.46
C THR A 148 -10.15 -5.38 -14.24
N ALA A 149 -10.11 -6.50 -14.93
CA ALA A 149 -11.04 -7.63 -14.76
C ALA A 149 -10.92 -8.26 -13.36
N LEU A 150 -11.27 -7.49 -12.35
CA LEU A 150 -11.43 -7.89 -10.97
C LEU A 150 -12.91 -7.86 -10.58
N ASP A 151 -13.80 -7.97 -11.56
CA ASP A 151 -15.18 -8.35 -11.31
C ASP A 151 -15.22 -9.76 -10.72
N PRO A 152 -15.94 -9.96 -9.60
CA PRO A 152 -15.96 -11.22 -8.86
C PRO A 152 -16.57 -12.37 -9.64
#